data_b9149a421f64a6cb8b0a28366702292d
#
_entry.id   b9149a421f64a6cb8b0a28366702292d
#
_cell.length_a   1.000
_cell.length_b   1.000
_cell.length_c   1.000
_cell.angle_alpha   90.00
_cell.angle_beta   90.00
_cell.angle_gamma   90.00
#
_symmetry.space_group_name_H-M   'P 1'
#
loop_
_entity.id
_entity.type
_entity.pdbx_description
1 polymer ?
#
loop_
_entity_poly.entity_id
_entity_poly.type
_entity_poly.pdbx_seq_one_letter_code
_entity_poly.pdbx_strand_id
1 'polypeptide(L)'
;MNFPLFIARRIYGKGAGSQKVAKPAIRIATAGVAIGLAVMIVTVSVILGFKHTIRDKVVGFGSHITVANIASLMSSDQYPIQMDDSMTTVLRAIPGVRHVERYAMTQGILKTDDDFLGVALKGVGPEYDTTFIHQNMVEGSIPHFSDSSSTQRLLISKTIADQLRVKCGERIFAYFINHQGVRTRRFTITGIYETNLKQYDQQMCFTDLYTANRLNGWQEDQYSGAEMLVSDFGQIDEVEHQVVKRVNRTTDHYGETYSSATVTEMNPQIFSWLELMDLNVWLILGLMIAVAIVTMVSGLLIIILERTQMIGVLKALGAKNQQVRHVFLWFATFVLAKGLLWGNALGLGLIALQHLTGFVRLDPQTYYVSTVPVEIFWPIVLALNVATLLVCVAALVVPSFLVSRIHPAKSMHYE
;
A
#
# COMPACT_ATOMS: atom_id res chain seq x y z
N MET A 1 26.06 -21.05 35.85
CA MET A 1 26.61 -20.07 34.86
C MET A 1 26.88 -20.82 33.55
N ASN A 2 26.25 -20.43 32.42
CA ASN A 2 26.54 -21.08 31.13
C ASN A 2 27.94 -20.66 30.65
N PHE A 3 28.91 -21.56 30.76
CA PHE A 3 30.31 -21.36 30.35
C PHE A 3 30.47 -20.72 28.94
N PRO A 4 29.77 -21.20 27.88
CA PRO A 4 29.84 -20.60 26.57
C PRO A 4 29.44 -19.14 26.53
N LEU A 5 28.35 -18.76 27.21
CA LEU A 5 27.83 -17.40 27.27
C LEU A 5 28.80 -16.45 27.99
N PHE A 6 29.41 -16.91 29.11
CA PHE A 6 30.38 -16.13 29.84
C PHE A 6 31.62 -15.79 29.00
N ILE A 7 32.17 -16.77 28.32
CA ILE A 7 33.33 -16.59 27.43
C ILE A 7 32.98 -15.68 26.25
N ALA A 8 31.82 -15.89 25.59
CA ALA A 8 31.34 -15.05 24.47
C ALA A 8 31.24 -13.58 24.89
N ARG A 9 30.62 -13.29 26.05
CA ARG A 9 30.49 -11.94 26.58
C ARG A 9 31.84 -11.27 26.87
N ARG A 10 32.83 -12.06 27.38
CA ARG A 10 34.17 -11.54 27.69
C ARG A 10 34.96 -11.25 26.42
N ILE A 11 34.85 -12.11 25.38
CA ILE A 11 35.46 -11.90 24.08
C ILE A 11 34.90 -10.64 23.42
N TYR A 12 33.58 -10.46 23.47
CA TYR A 12 32.90 -9.30 22.89
C TYR A 12 33.26 -7.99 23.62
N GLY A 13 33.32 -8.00 24.99
CA GLY A 13 33.48 -6.78 25.79
C GLY A 13 34.94 -6.34 25.99
N LYS A 14 35.85 -7.27 26.32
CA LYS A 14 37.25 -6.94 26.71
C LYS A 14 38.31 -7.40 25.71
N GLY A 15 38.03 -8.38 24.88
CA GLY A 15 39.00 -8.99 23.94
C GLY A 15 39.18 -8.24 22.63
N ALA A 16 38.36 -7.26 22.32
CA ALA A 16 38.48 -6.45 21.12
C ALA A 16 39.61 -5.37 21.19
N GLY A 17 40.30 -5.27 22.31
CA GLY A 17 41.27 -4.19 22.56
C GLY A 17 42.64 -4.38 21.93
N SER A 18 43.07 -5.60 21.64
CA SER A 18 44.50 -5.85 21.33
C SER A 18 44.81 -6.38 19.93
N GLN A 19 43.83 -6.68 19.07
CA GLN A 19 44.11 -7.21 17.73
C GLN A 19 43.56 -6.30 16.61
N LYS A 20 44.42 -5.95 15.65
CA LYS A 20 44.15 -4.98 14.57
C LYS A 20 43.11 -5.45 13.53
N VAL A 21 42.84 -6.76 13.40
CA VAL A 21 42.02 -7.35 12.31
C VAL A 21 40.58 -7.66 12.77
N ALA A 22 40.34 -8.13 14.01
CA ALA A 22 39.00 -8.51 14.49
C ALA A 22 37.99 -7.36 14.54
N LYS A 23 38.44 -6.15 14.90
CA LYS A 23 37.57 -4.97 14.98
C LYS A 23 36.94 -4.59 13.65
N PRO A 24 37.69 -4.49 12.53
CA PRO A 24 37.12 -4.23 11.21
C PRO A 24 36.14 -5.30 10.77
N ALA A 25 36.46 -6.59 10.95
CA ALA A 25 35.58 -7.71 10.55
C ALA A 25 34.22 -7.66 11.29
N ILE A 26 34.24 -7.40 12.61
CA ILE A 26 33.03 -7.25 13.42
C ILE A 26 32.20 -6.04 12.93
N ARG A 27 32.86 -4.92 12.64
CA ARG A 27 32.18 -3.71 12.15
C ARG A 27 31.54 -3.94 10.79
N ILE A 28 32.24 -4.59 9.87
CA ILE A 28 31.72 -4.91 8.53
C ILE A 28 30.52 -5.86 8.66
N ALA A 29 30.63 -6.92 9.47
CA ALA A 29 29.52 -7.84 9.70
C ALA A 29 28.30 -7.15 10.33
N THR A 30 28.53 -6.30 11.36
CA THR A 30 27.45 -5.51 11.99
C THR A 30 26.82 -4.55 11.00
N ALA A 31 27.61 -3.85 10.19
CA ALA A 31 27.14 -2.91 9.19
C ALA A 31 26.33 -3.59 8.09
N GLY A 32 26.81 -4.75 7.61
CA GLY A 32 26.09 -5.53 6.60
C GLY A 32 24.69 -5.96 7.06
N VAL A 33 24.58 -6.46 8.29
CA VAL A 33 23.27 -6.81 8.88
C VAL A 33 22.43 -5.56 9.10
N ALA A 34 23.02 -4.45 9.58
CA ALA A 34 22.29 -3.20 9.82
C ALA A 34 21.72 -2.62 8.52
N ILE A 35 22.53 -2.55 7.47
CA ILE A 35 22.10 -2.06 6.16
C ILE A 35 21.05 -2.98 5.57
N GLY A 36 21.27 -4.31 5.62
CA GLY A 36 20.31 -5.29 5.12
C GLY A 36 18.95 -5.16 5.77
N LEU A 37 18.90 -5.09 7.11
CA LEU A 37 17.64 -4.90 7.83
C LEU A 37 17.00 -3.53 7.55
N ALA A 38 17.79 -2.45 7.50
CA ALA A 38 17.28 -1.12 7.19
C ALA A 38 16.61 -1.09 5.81
N VAL A 39 17.26 -1.67 4.80
CA VAL A 39 16.71 -1.80 3.44
C VAL A 39 15.41 -2.61 3.46
N MET A 40 15.36 -3.75 4.15
CA MET A 40 14.13 -4.56 4.26
C MET A 40 12.99 -3.79 4.90
N ILE A 41 13.23 -3.06 6.00
CA ILE A 41 12.21 -2.24 6.68
C ILE A 41 11.71 -1.12 5.76
N VAL A 42 12.61 -0.39 5.10
CA VAL A 42 12.24 0.69 4.19
C VAL A 42 11.45 0.15 3.00
N THR A 43 11.90 -0.94 2.37
CA THR A 43 11.21 -1.55 1.21
C THR A 43 9.78 -1.93 1.56
N VAL A 44 9.58 -2.65 2.68
CA VAL A 44 8.23 -3.07 3.09
C VAL A 44 7.36 -1.87 3.43
N SER A 45 7.89 -0.87 4.17
CA SER A 45 7.14 0.33 4.54
C SER A 45 6.72 1.18 3.34
N VAL A 46 7.59 1.31 2.35
CA VAL A 46 7.28 2.02 1.10
C VAL A 46 6.17 1.30 0.34
N ILE A 47 6.27 -0.02 0.16
CA ILE A 47 5.30 -0.77 -0.63
C ILE A 47 3.93 -0.83 0.06
N LEU A 48 3.88 -1.03 1.37
CA LEU A 48 2.63 -0.95 2.12
C LEU A 48 1.99 0.45 1.99
N GLY A 49 2.80 1.50 2.14
CA GLY A 49 2.34 2.88 1.95
C GLY A 49 1.78 3.12 0.55
N PHE A 50 2.45 2.64 -0.51
CA PHE A 50 1.93 2.71 -1.88
C PHE A 50 0.61 1.96 -2.05
N LYS A 51 0.56 0.70 -1.61
CA LYS A 51 -0.64 -0.13 -1.76
C LYS A 51 -1.85 0.50 -1.08
N HIS A 52 -1.70 0.96 0.14
CA HIS A 52 -2.79 1.60 0.89
C HIS A 52 -3.18 2.93 0.24
N THR A 53 -2.23 3.81 -0.06
CA THR A 53 -2.52 5.13 -0.63
C THR A 53 -3.21 5.04 -1.99
N ILE A 54 -2.76 4.16 -2.88
CA ILE A 54 -3.36 4.05 -4.22
C ILE A 54 -4.72 3.36 -4.13
N ARG A 55 -4.85 2.29 -3.34
CA ARG A 55 -6.13 1.65 -3.08
C ARG A 55 -7.16 2.66 -2.54
N ASP A 56 -6.80 3.41 -1.51
CA ASP A 56 -7.71 4.37 -0.86
C ASP A 56 -8.12 5.49 -1.82
N LYS A 57 -7.24 5.91 -2.72
CA LYS A 57 -7.58 6.86 -3.78
C LYS A 57 -8.56 6.28 -4.81
N VAL A 58 -8.34 5.05 -5.27
CA VAL A 58 -9.24 4.41 -6.25
C VAL A 58 -10.61 4.15 -5.63
N VAL A 59 -10.65 3.66 -4.39
CA VAL A 59 -11.89 3.48 -3.63
C VAL A 59 -12.59 4.82 -3.35
N GLY A 60 -11.83 5.89 -3.12
CA GLY A 60 -12.37 7.21 -2.84
C GLY A 60 -13.14 7.86 -4.00
N PHE A 61 -12.88 7.48 -5.26
CA PHE A 61 -13.67 7.89 -6.42
C PHE A 61 -14.92 7.04 -6.67
N GLY A 62 -14.84 5.79 -6.29
CA GLY A 62 -15.90 4.82 -6.42
C GLY A 62 -16.19 4.17 -5.07
N SER A 63 -16.06 2.85 -5.03
CA SER A 63 -16.33 2.08 -3.82
C SER A 63 -15.53 0.79 -3.84
N HIS A 64 -15.70 -0.03 -2.81
CA HIS A 64 -15.13 -1.38 -2.79
C HIS A 64 -15.86 -2.33 -3.73
N ILE A 65 -17.19 -2.24 -3.78
CA ILE A 65 -18.06 -3.06 -4.64
C ILE A 65 -19.11 -2.15 -5.27
N THR A 66 -19.29 -2.26 -6.56
CA THR A 66 -20.35 -1.57 -7.32
C THR A 66 -21.40 -2.57 -7.73
N VAL A 67 -22.66 -2.26 -7.47
CA VAL A 67 -23.83 -3.01 -7.95
C VAL A 67 -24.52 -2.17 -9.01
N ALA A 68 -24.61 -2.67 -10.23
CA ALA A 68 -25.16 -1.95 -11.38
C ALA A 68 -25.87 -2.90 -12.35
N ASN A 69 -26.39 -2.35 -13.43
CA ASN A 69 -26.88 -3.14 -14.55
C ASN A 69 -25.75 -3.94 -15.19
N ILE A 70 -25.97 -5.22 -15.46
CA ILE A 70 -24.96 -6.10 -16.08
C ILE A 70 -24.45 -5.54 -17.42
N ALA A 71 -25.31 -4.88 -18.21
CA ALA A 71 -24.93 -4.27 -19.47
C ALA A 71 -23.96 -3.08 -19.25
N SER A 72 -24.16 -2.29 -18.21
CA SER A 72 -23.25 -1.16 -17.85
C SER A 72 -21.88 -1.64 -17.40
N LEU A 73 -21.77 -2.78 -16.73
CA LEU A 73 -20.48 -3.35 -16.33
C LEU A 73 -19.69 -3.95 -17.50
N MET A 74 -20.41 -4.33 -18.59
CA MET A 74 -19.80 -4.92 -19.78
C MET A 74 -19.54 -3.92 -20.92
N SER A 75 -20.07 -2.70 -20.83
CA SER A 75 -19.94 -1.68 -21.86
C SER A 75 -19.59 -0.31 -21.26
N SER A 76 -19.25 0.63 -22.13
CA SER A 76 -19.04 2.02 -21.74
C SER A 76 -20.35 2.81 -21.60
N ASP A 77 -21.45 2.23 -22.04
CA ASP A 77 -22.76 2.87 -21.96
C ASP A 77 -23.39 2.67 -20.59
N GLN A 78 -24.16 3.65 -20.15
CA GLN A 78 -24.86 3.61 -18.87
C GLN A 78 -26.30 3.16 -19.07
N TYR A 79 -26.65 2.05 -18.46
CA TYR A 79 -28.01 1.53 -18.43
C TYR A 79 -28.57 1.69 -17.02
N PRO A 80 -29.83 2.13 -16.90
CA PRO A 80 -30.45 2.30 -15.58
C PRO A 80 -30.67 0.96 -14.90
N ILE A 81 -30.71 0.99 -13.59
CA ILE A 81 -31.17 -0.12 -12.74
C ILE A 81 -31.98 0.45 -11.59
N GLN A 82 -33.03 -0.24 -11.16
CA GLN A 82 -33.83 0.19 -10.02
C GLN A 82 -32.98 0.10 -8.73
N MET A 83 -32.89 1.19 -7.99
CA MET A 83 -32.13 1.24 -6.74
C MET A 83 -32.94 2.00 -5.67
N ASP A 84 -34.11 1.45 -5.37
CA ASP A 84 -35.03 1.97 -4.36
C ASP A 84 -34.52 1.71 -2.92
N ASP A 85 -35.26 2.19 -1.95
CA ASP A 85 -34.93 2.03 -0.53
C ASP A 85 -34.97 0.56 -0.10
N SER A 86 -35.78 -0.29 -0.77
CA SER A 86 -35.84 -1.73 -0.52
C SER A 86 -34.54 -2.39 -0.90
N MET A 87 -34.03 -2.15 -2.12
CA MET A 87 -32.75 -2.70 -2.60
C MET A 87 -31.58 -2.17 -1.77
N THR A 88 -31.53 -0.90 -1.46
CA THR A 88 -30.48 -0.33 -0.60
C THR A 88 -30.48 -0.93 0.81
N THR A 89 -31.67 -1.27 1.34
CA THR A 89 -31.79 -1.98 2.63
C THR A 89 -31.25 -3.41 2.54
N VAL A 90 -31.52 -4.12 1.45
CA VAL A 90 -30.96 -5.47 1.21
C VAL A 90 -29.44 -5.42 1.16
N LEU A 91 -28.88 -4.45 0.44
CA LEU A 91 -27.43 -4.28 0.34
C LEU A 91 -26.79 -3.92 1.69
N ARG A 92 -27.40 -3.02 2.48
CA ARG A 92 -26.93 -2.65 3.82
C ARG A 92 -27.00 -3.80 4.82
N ALA A 93 -27.90 -4.75 4.64
CA ALA A 93 -28.04 -5.92 5.50
C ALA A 93 -26.99 -7.02 5.23
N ILE A 94 -26.10 -6.84 4.25
CA ILE A 94 -25.02 -7.79 3.97
C ILE A 94 -23.90 -7.61 5.02
N PRO A 95 -23.50 -8.70 5.71
CA PRO A 95 -22.40 -8.61 6.70
C PRO A 95 -21.11 -8.09 6.08
N GLY A 96 -20.43 -7.19 6.79
CA GLY A 96 -19.20 -6.56 6.33
C GLY A 96 -19.39 -5.25 5.55
N VAL A 97 -20.61 -4.94 5.10
CA VAL A 97 -20.94 -3.65 4.46
C VAL A 97 -21.02 -2.56 5.53
N ARG A 98 -20.26 -1.47 5.33
CA ARG A 98 -20.25 -0.30 6.20
C ARG A 98 -21.23 0.76 5.72
N HIS A 99 -21.29 0.99 4.42
CA HIS A 99 -22.06 2.07 3.82
C HIS A 99 -22.51 1.69 2.41
N VAL A 100 -23.68 2.18 2.00
CA VAL A 100 -24.24 2.01 0.64
C VAL A 100 -24.76 3.36 0.19
N GLU A 101 -24.33 3.78 -0.99
CA GLU A 101 -24.69 5.05 -1.62
C GLU A 101 -25.10 4.84 -3.07
N ARG A 102 -26.11 5.60 -3.52
CA ARG A 102 -26.59 5.56 -4.92
C ARG A 102 -25.78 6.54 -5.75
N TYR A 103 -25.60 6.21 -7.02
CA TYR A 103 -24.94 7.11 -7.96
C TYR A 103 -25.60 7.04 -9.35
N ALA A 104 -25.46 8.14 -10.09
CA ALA A 104 -25.86 8.21 -11.49
C ALA A 104 -24.71 8.80 -12.31
N MET A 105 -24.24 8.04 -13.30
CA MET A 105 -23.22 8.51 -14.23
C MET A 105 -23.87 9.05 -15.50
N THR A 106 -23.37 10.17 -16.00
CA THR A 106 -23.75 10.69 -17.30
C THR A 106 -22.54 11.27 -18.01
N GLN A 107 -22.45 11.05 -19.32
CA GLN A 107 -21.37 11.60 -20.14
C GLN A 107 -21.82 12.93 -20.74
N GLY A 108 -20.94 13.92 -20.77
CA GLY A 108 -21.23 15.23 -21.31
C GLY A 108 -19.98 15.95 -21.80
N ILE A 109 -20.19 17.10 -22.39
CA ILE A 109 -19.13 17.98 -22.87
C ILE A 109 -19.25 19.31 -22.13
N LEU A 110 -18.25 19.65 -21.33
CA LEU A 110 -18.09 20.99 -20.78
C LEU A 110 -17.57 21.93 -21.88
N LYS A 111 -18.15 23.10 -21.99
CA LYS A 111 -17.77 24.07 -23.01
C LYS A 111 -17.63 25.45 -22.41
N THR A 112 -16.51 26.10 -22.73
CA THR A 112 -16.25 27.54 -22.56
C THR A 112 -16.33 28.26 -23.91
N ASP A 113 -16.07 29.55 -23.96
CA ASP A 113 -16.01 30.30 -25.22
C ASP A 113 -14.83 29.84 -26.09
N ASP A 114 -13.72 29.42 -25.46
CA ASP A 114 -12.46 29.13 -26.15
C ASP A 114 -12.18 27.61 -26.32
N ASP A 115 -12.74 26.75 -25.45
CA ASP A 115 -12.37 25.33 -25.40
C ASP A 115 -13.55 24.42 -25.01
N PHE A 116 -13.38 23.12 -25.25
CA PHE A 116 -14.34 22.09 -24.83
C PHE A 116 -13.66 20.82 -24.34
N LEU A 117 -14.30 20.10 -23.42
CA LEU A 117 -13.77 18.87 -22.84
C LEU A 117 -14.88 17.86 -22.59
N GLY A 118 -14.67 16.61 -23.02
CA GLY A 118 -15.54 15.48 -22.65
C GLY A 118 -15.33 15.10 -21.19
N VAL A 119 -16.43 14.97 -20.45
CA VAL A 119 -16.41 14.66 -19.02
C VAL A 119 -17.44 13.61 -18.68
N ALA A 120 -17.18 12.88 -17.59
CA ALA A 120 -18.12 12.02 -16.91
C ALA A 120 -18.63 12.75 -15.66
N LEU A 121 -19.93 13.01 -15.60
CA LEU A 121 -20.57 13.56 -14.42
C LEU A 121 -21.06 12.42 -13.52
N LYS A 122 -20.55 12.38 -12.30
CA LYS A 122 -21.04 11.51 -11.23
C LYS A 122 -22.03 12.31 -10.37
N GLY A 123 -23.30 11.98 -10.49
CA GLY A 123 -24.35 12.47 -9.61
C GLY A 123 -24.38 11.64 -8.34
N VAL A 124 -24.32 12.31 -7.19
CA VAL A 124 -24.30 11.65 -5.88
C VAL A 124 -25.37 12.26 -4.96
N GLY A 125 -25.90 11.43 -4.07
CA GLY A 125 -26.96 11.82 -3.13
C GLY A 125 -26.41 12.41 -1.83
N PRO A 126 -27.31 12.79 -0.91
CA PRO A 126 -26.94 13.32 0.40
C PRO A 126 -26.24 12.27 1.28
N GLU A 127 -26.39 10.98 0.96
CA GLU A 127 -25.74 9.85 1.63
C GLU A 127 -24.27 9.67 1.24
N TYR A 128 -23.76 10.36 0.24
CA TYR A 128 -22.41 10.19 -0.30
C TYR A 128 -21.33 10.53 0.72
N ASP A 129 -20.34 9.64 0.90
CA ASP A 129 -19.18 9.88 1.76
C ASP A 129 -18.20 10.88 1.13
N THR A 130 -18.32 12.13 1.52
CA THR A 130 -17.51 13.24 1.00
C THR A 130 -16.09 13.31 1.59
N THR A 131 -15.71 12.41 2.49
CA THR A 131 -14.43 12.46 3.23
C THR A 131 -13.23 12.50 2.29
N PHE A 132 -13.23 11.64 1.27
CA PHE A 132 -12.16 11.59 0.28
C PHE A 132 -12.05 12.88 -0.53
N ILE A 133 -13.16 13.40 -1.01
CA ILE A 133 -13.20 14.66 -1.76
C ILE A 133 -12.73 15.82 -0.87
N HIS A 134 -13.19 15.86 0.39
CA HIS A 134 -12.82 16.91 1.34
C HIS A 134 -11.30 16.96 1.60
N GLN A 135 -10.65 15.79 1.69
CA GLN A 135 -9.20 15.69 1.88
C GLN A 135 -8.38 16.15 0.65
N ASN A 136 -9.00 16.14 -0.54
CA ASN A 136 -8.37 16.50 -1.79
C ASN A 136 -8.86 17.83 -2.38
N MET A 137 -9.59 18.65 -1.61
CA MET A 137 -10.02 19.97 -2.04
C MET A 137 -8.84 20.94 -2.14
N VAL A 138 -8.80 21.69 -3.26
CA VAL A 138 -7.80 22.73 -3.52
C VAL A 138 -8.41 24.12 -3.34
N GLU A 139 -9.64 24.34 -3.84
CA GLU A 139 -10.31 25.64 -3.82
C GLU A 139 -11.83 25.45 -3.70
N GLY A 140 -12.50 26.39 -3.03
CA GLY A 140 -13.94 26.41 -2.90
C GLY A 140 -14.50 25.49 -1.82
N SER A 141 -15.69 24.93 -2.05
CA SER A 141 -16.38 24.04 -1.11
C SER A 141 -17.15 22.95 -1.84
N ILE A 142 -17.34 21.82 -1.17
CA ILE A 142 -18.17 20.73 -1.68
C ILE A 142 -19.64 21.22 -1.70
N PRO A 143 -20.35 21.07 -2.84
CA PRO A 143 -21.75 21.43 -2.91
C PRO A 143 -22.59 20.51 -2.01
N HIS A 144 -23.74 21.03 -1.56
CA HIS A 144 -24.73 20.16 -0.94
C HIS A 144 -25.36 19.30 -2.04
N PHE A 145 -25.13 17.99 -2.00
CA PHE A 145 -25.71 17.05 -2.94
C PHE A 145 -27.17 16.74 -2.59
N SER A 146 -28.04 16.66 -3.58
CA SER A 146 -29.45 16.42 -3.41
C SER A 146 -29.93 15.31 -4.35
N ASP A 147 -30.90 14.54 -3.87
CA ASP A 147 -31.63 13.53 -4.65
C ASP A 147 -33.02 14.01 -5.11
N SER A 148 -33.48 15.14 -4.59
CA SER A 148 -34.84 15.66 -4.80
C SER A 148 -34.93 16.98 -5.60
N SER A 149 -33.82 17.73 -5.71
CA SER A 149 -33.80 19.00 -6.42
C SER A 149 -32.45 19.27 -7.10
N SER A 150 -32.50 20.00 -8.24
CA SER A 150 -31.28 20.40 -8.94
C SER A 150 -30.62 21.60 -8.28
N THR A 151 -29.38 21.46 -7.86
CA THR A 151 -28.58 22.56 -7.31
C THR A 151 -27.82 23.32 -8.40
N GLN A 152 -27.68 22.75 -9.60
CA GLN A 152 -26.87 23.26 -10.72
C GLN A 152 -25.43 23.62 -10.31
N ARG A 153 -24.88 22.87 -9.36
CA ARG A 153 -23.54 23.04 -8.85
C ARG A 153 -22.65 21.91 -9.36
N LEU A 154 -21.40 22.27 -9.63
CA LEU A 154 -20.42 21.36 -10.19
C LEU A 154 -19.14 21.44 -9.38
N LEU A 155 -18.61 20.27 -9.03
CA LEU A 155 -17.29 20.10 -8.49
C LEU A 155 -16.41 19.48 -9.58
N ILE A 156 -15.30 20.14 -9.91
CA ILE A 156 -14.40 19.72 -10.99
C ILE A 156 -12.99 19.48 -10.46
N SER A 157 -12.18 18.74 -11.21
CA SER A 157 -10.78 18.60 -10.88
C SER A 157 -9.98 19.84 -11.29
N LYS A 158 -8.82 20.02 -10.69
CA LYS A 158 -7.87 21.07 -11.06
C LYS A 158 -7.38 20.88 -12.51
N THR A 159 -7.18 19.64 -12.97
CA THR A 159 -6.81 19.33 -14.34
C THR A 159 -7.85 19.87 -15.34
N ILE A 160 -9.15 19.64 -15.07
CA ILE A 160 -10.25 20.16 -15.87
C ILE A 160 -10.31 21.69 -15.80
N ALA A 161 -10.15 22.26 -14.60
CA ALA A 161 -10.16 23.72 -14.40
C ALA A 161 -9.03 24.40 -15.17
N ASP A 162 -7.81 23.86 -15.11
CA ASP A 162 -6.65 24.40 -15.81
C ASP A 162 -6.81 24.27 -17.34
N GLN A 163 -7.32 23.15 -17.84
CA GLN A 163 -7.54 22.92 -19.26
C GLN A 163 -8.59 23.86 -19.86
N LEU A 164 -9.72 24.03 -19.16
CA LEU A 164 -10.81 24.91 -19.60
C LEU A 164 -10.61 26.37 -19.18
N ARG A 165 -9.55 26.67 -18.41
CA ARG A 165 -9.22 28.01 -17.87
C ARG A 165 -10.35 28.63 -17.06
N VAL A 166 -11.02 27.82 -16.24
CA VAL A 166 -12.14 28.25 -15.41
C VAL A 166 -11.75 28.24 -13.93
N LYS A 167 -12.43 29.08 -13.14
CA LYS A 167 -12.20 29.25 -11.69
C LYS A 167 -13.43 28.91 -10.87
N CYS A 168 -13.23 28.72 -9.58
CA CYS A 168 -14.31 28.57 -8.63
C CYS A 168 -15.23 29.81 -8.67
N GLY A 169 -16.54 29.58 -8.65
CA GLY A 169 -17.57 30.61 -8.77
C GLY A 169 -18.03 30.95 -10.21
N GLU A 170 -17.28 30.52 -11.21
CA GLU A 170 -17.64 30.74 -12.61
C GLU A 170 -18.75 29.80 -13.07
N ARG A 171 -19.38 30.16 -14.18
CA ARG A 171 -20.46 29.39 -14.80
C ARG A 171 -19.98 28.77 -16.09
N ILE A 172 -20.28 27.47 -16.27
CA ILE A 172 -19.90 26.70 -17.43
C ILE A 172 -21.12 26.04 -18.06
N PHE A 173 -21.13 25.94 -19.39
CA PHE A 173 -22.15 25.18 -20.11
C PHE A 173 -21.73 23.73 -20.26
N ALA A 174 -22.68 22.82 -20.06
CA ALA A 174 -22.51 21.39 -20.28
C ALA A 174 -23.56 20.89 -21.27
N TYR A 175 -23.12 20.11 -22.24
CA TYR A 175 -23.94 19.50 -23.28
C TYR A 175 -23.98 18.01 -23.08
N PHE A 176 -25.18 17.47 -23.03
CA PHE A 176 -25.43 16.03 -22.84
C PHE A 176 -26.20 15.53 -24.06
N ILE A 177 -25.68 14.47 -24.65
CA ILE A 177 -26.26 13.85 -25.83
C ILE A 177 -26.87 12.53 -25.40
N ASN A 178 -28.18 12.41 -25.47
CA ASN A 178 -28.90 11.18 -25.18
C ASN A 178 -29.87 10.84 -26.33
N HIS A 179 -30.56 9.72 -26.25
CA HIS A 179 -31.52 9.28 -27.28
C HIS A 179 -32.66 10.28 -27.53
N GLN A 180 -32.91 11.21 -26.61
CA GLN A 180 -33.94 12.25 -26.71
C GLN A 180 -33.40 13.57 -27.29
N GLY A 181 -32.13 13.61 -27.68
CA GLY A 181 -31.46 14.79 -28.27
C GLY A 181 -30.39 15.42 -27.39
N VAL A 182 -30.06 16.68 -27.69
CA VAL A 182 -29.04 17.42 -26.96
C VAL A 182 -29.69 18.21 -25.83
N ARG A 183 -29.26 17.97 -24.61
CA ARG A 183 -29.68 18.74 -23.44
C ARG A 183 -28.56 19.64 -23.00
N THR A 184 -28.82 20.95 -22.88
CA THR A 184 -27.85 21.93 -22.39
C THR A 184 -28.21 22.30 -20.96
N ARG A 185 -27.19 22.37 -20.09
CA ARG A 185 -27.30 22.84 -18.72
C ARG A 185 -26.17 23.82 -18.43
N ARG A 186 -26.45 24.76 -17.55
CA ARG A 186 -25.44 25.69 -17.04
C ARG A 186 -25.19 25.39 -15.57
N PHE A 187 -23.93 25.11 -15.25
CA PHE A 187 -23.47 24.81 -13.90
C PHE A 187 -22.65 25.95 -13.34
N THR A 188 -22.66 26.09 -12.02
CA THR A 188 -21.74 26.96 -11.28
C THR A 188 -20.69 26.08 -10.62
N ILE A 189 -19.41 26.35 -10.88
CA ILE A 189 -18.29 25.66 -10.26
C ILE A 189 -18.20 26.10 -8.81
N THR A 190 -18.38 25.16 -7.87
CA THR A 190 -18.37 25.46 -6.42
C THR A 190 -17.10 25.05 -5.72
N GLY A 191 -16.35 24.17 -6.34
CA GLY A 191 -15.07 23.72 -5.80
C GLY A 191 -14.21 23.04 -6.83
N ILE A 192 -12.93 23.00 -6.53
CA ILE A 192 -11.87 22.37 -7.34
C ILE A 192 -11.12 21.40 -6.46
N TYR A 193 -10.98 20.15 -6.91
CA TYR A 193 -10.25 19.10 -6.21
C TYR A 193 -9.04 18.60 -7.04
N GLU A 194 -8.05 17.97 -6.38
CA GLU A 194 -6.87 17.37 -7.03
C GLU A 194 -6.46 16.10 -6.30
N THR A 195 -6.58 14.95 -6.97
CA THR A 195 -6.26 13.67 -6.35
C THR A 195 -4.96 13.06 -6.85
N ASN A 196 -4.41 13.60 -7.94
CA ASN A 196 -3.29 13.06 -8.69
C ASN A 196 -3.55 11.68 -9.32
N LEU A 197 -4.81 11.22 -9.40
CA LEU A 197 -5.22 10.09 -10.23
C LEU A 197 -5.62 10.61 -11.61
N LYS A 198 -4.66 10.63 -12.53
CA LYS A 198 -4.81 11.21 -13.86
C LYS A 198 -6.06 10.73 -14.60
N GLN A 199 -6.35 9.44 -14.51
CA GLN A 199 -7.50 8.82 -15.17
C GLN A 199 -8.84 9.44 -14.73
N TYR A 200 -8.96 9.77 -13.45
CA TYR A 200 -10.16 10.40 -12.88
C TYR A 200 -10.09 11.92 -12.97
N ASP A 201 -8.96 12.53 -12.64
CA ASP A 201 -8.79 13.99 -12.65
C ASP A 201 -8.96 14.62 -14.04
N GLN A 202 -8.78 13.84 -15.13
CA GLN A 202 -8.96 14.35 -16.49
C GLN A 202 -10.42 14.43 -16.95
N GLN A 203 -11.33 13.68 -16.33
CA GLN A 203 -12.69 13.58 -16.87
C GLN A 203 -13.80 13.51 -15.82
N MET A 204 -13.51 13.28 -14.55
CA MET A 204 -14.54 13.10 -13.53
C MET A 204 -14.97 14.46 -12.94
N CYS A 205 -16.29 14.69 -12.93
CA CYS A 205 -16.92 15.82 -12.26
C CYS A 205 -18.01 15.30 -11.33
N PHE A 206 -18.31 16.02 -10.24
CA PHE A 206 -19.39 15.65 -9.32
C PHE A 206 -20.51 16.70 -9.34
N THR A 207 -21.74 16.21 -9.30
CA THR A 207 -22.96 17.01 -9.20
C THR A 207 -23.97 16.29 -8.31
N ASP A 208 -25.15 16.88 -8.13
CA ASP A 208 -26.24 16.23 -7.39
C ASP A 208 -26.87 15.07 -8.18
N LEU A 209 -27.34 14.07 -7.45
CA LEU A 209 -27.93 12.84 -7.98
C LEU A 209 -29.18 13.14 -8.84
N TYR A 210 -30.03 14.08 -8.37
CA TYR A 210 -31.23 14.50 -9.08
C TYR A 210 -30.91 15.05 -10.47
N THR A 211 -29.86 15.90 -10.58
CA THR A 211 -29.47 16.49 -11.86
C THR A 211 -28.98 15.43 -12.83
N ALA A 212 -28.12 14.50 -12.40
CA ALA A 212 -27.60 13.43 -13.24
C ALA A 212 -28.73 12.50 -13.75
N ASN A 213 -29.64 12.11 -12.86
CA ASN A 213 -30.81 11.30 -13.22
C ASN A 213 -31.69 11.98 -14.27
N ARG A 214 -31.98 13.25 -14.08
CA ARG A 214 -32.77 14.06 -15.05
C ARG A 214 -32.08 14.23 -16.39
N LEU A 215 -30.75 14.31 -16.41
CA LEU A 215 -29.97 14.39 -17.64
C LEU A 215 -30.06 13.08 -18.43
N ASN A 216 -30.00 11.96 -17.76
CA ASN A 216 -30.18 10.64 -18.39
C ASN A 216 -31.62 10.39 -18.86
N GLY A 217 -32.59 11.07 -18.28
CA GLY A 217 -34.02 10.90 -18.59
C GLY A 217 -34.61 9.65 -17.93
N TRP A 218 -34.03 9.20 -16.83
CA TRP A 218 -34.46 8.05 -16.06
C TRP A 218 -35.62 8.34 -15.12
N GLN A 219 -36.26 7.30 -14.62
CA GLN A 219 -37.30 7.41 -13.59
C GLN A 219 -36.69 7.76 -12.23
N GLU A 220 -37.52 8.13 -11.26
CA GLU A 220 -37.06 8.59 -9.94
C GLU A 220 -36.38 7.51 -9.11
N ASP A 221 -36.70 6.24 -9.36
CA ASP A 221 -36.13 5.05 -8.70
C ASP A 221 -35.00 4.35 -9.52
N GLN A 222 -34.66 4.90 -10.69
CA GLN A 222 -33.62 4.38 -11.57
C GLN A 222 -32.32 5.17 -11.40
N TYR A 223 -31.21 4.46 -11.29
CA TYR A 223 -29.86 5.00 -11.12
C TYR A 223 -28.86 4.21 -11.95
N SER A 224 -27.60 4.63 -12.05
CA SER A 224 -26.54 3.80 -12.62
C SER A 224 -26.26 2.59 -11.74
N GLY A 225 -26.46 2.73 -10.43
CA GLY A 225 -26.27 1.66 -9.46
C GLY A 225 -26.09 2.17 -8.04
N ALA A 226 -25.56 1.27 -7.21
CA ALA A 226 -25.14 1.58 -5.85
C ALA A 226 -23.68 1.22 -5.64
N GLU A 227 -22.99 2.04 -4.88
CA GLU A 227 -21.64 1.87 -4.41
C GLU A 227 -21.64 1.40 -2.97
N MET A 228 -20.82 0.40 -2.66
CA MET A 228 -20.76 -0.23 -1.35
C MET A 228 -19.38 -0.10 -0.75
N LEU A 229 -19.29 0.51 0.43
CA LEU A 229 -18.08 0.56 1.21
C LEU A 229 -18.05 -0.59 2.22
N VAL A 230 -16.98 -1.38 2.19
CA VAL A 230 -16.77 -2.52 3.09
C VAL A 230 -15.93 -2.06 4.29
N SER A 231 -16.16 -2.66 5.45
CA SER A 231 -15.46 -2.31 6.69
C SER A 231 -13.98 -2.67 6.67
N ASP A 232 -13.63 -3.78 5.98
CA ASP A 232 -12.26 -4.27 5.82
C ASP A 232 -12.05 -4.72 4.38
N PHE A 233 -11.05 -4.12 3.72
CA PHE A 233 -10.71 -4.47 2.34
C PHE A 233 -10.32 -5.95 2.17
N GLY A 234 -9.71 -6.55 3.19
CA GLY A 234 -9.34 -7.97 3.16
C GLY A 234 -10.53 -8.93 3.07
N GLN A 235 -11.75 -8.44 3.33
CA GLN A 235 -12.99 -9.22 3.27
C GLN A 235 -13.84 -8.91 2.03
N ILE A 236 -13.28 -8.19 1.05
CA ILE A 236 -14.03 -7.74 -0.14
C ILE A 236 -14.60 -8.94 -0.93
N ASP A 237 -13.82 -9.99 -1.11
CA ASP A 237 -14.22 -11.19 -1.85
C ASP A 237 -15.36 -11.94 -1.14
N GLU A 238 -15.31 -12.02 0.19
CA GLU A 238 -16.39 -12.64 0.98
C GLU A 238 -17.68 -11.82 0.91
N VAL A 239 -17.57 -10.49 1.03
CA VAL A 239 -18.73 -9.60 0.91
C VAL A 239 -19.30 -9.67 -0.50
N GLU A 240 -18.47 -9.65 -1.54
CA GLU A 240 -18.90 -9.79 -2.92
C GLU A 240 -19.63 -11.12 -3.15
N HIS A 241 -19.08 -12.24 -2.65
CA HIS A 241 -19.75 -13.54 -2.75
C HIS A 241 -21.18 -13.51 -2.16
N GLN A 242 -21.38 -12.76 -1.09
CA GLN A 242 -22.70 -12.55 -0.50
C GLN A 242 -23.63 -11.69 -1.37
N VAL A 243 -23.07 -10.65 -2.03
CA VAL A 243 -23.79 -9.82 -3.00
C VAL A 243 -24.21 -10.67 -4.20
N VAL A 244 -23.27 -11.42 -4.77
CA VAL A 244 -23.53 -12.34 -5.89
C VAL A 244 -24.66 -13.31 -5.57
N LYS A 245 -24.67 -13.89 -4.39
CA LYS A 245 -25.68 -14.86 -3.97
C LYS A 245 -27.07 -14.25 -3.77
N ARG A 246 -27.14 -12.99 -3.29
CA ARG A 246 -28.43 -12.37 -2.90
C ARG A 246 -29.02 -11.48 -3.98
N VAL A 247 -28.18 -10.85 -4.81
CA VAL A 247 -28.59 -9.77 -5.71
C VAL A 247 -28.29 -10.08 -7.17
N ASN A 248 -27.11 -10.62 -7.49
CA ASN A 248 -26.75 -10.86 -8.89
C ASN A 248 -27.74 -11.82 -9.58
N ARG A 249 -27.99 -11.55 -10.86
CA ARG A 249 -28.94 -12.27 -11.70
C ARG A 249 -30.43 -12.17 -11.26
N THR A 250 -30.73 -11.35 -10.27
CA THR A 250 -32.11 -10.93 -10.04
C THR A 250 -32.46 -9.82 -11.02
N THR A 251 -33.73 -9.68 -11.36
CA THR A 251 -34.25 -8.65 -12.26
C THR A 251 -35.04 -7.63 -11.46
N ASP A 252 -34.94 -6.36 -11.87
CA ASP A 252 -35.77 -5.31 -11.33
C ASP A 252 -37.17 -5.27 -11.95
N HIS A 253 -38.00 -4.28 -11.54
CA HIS A 253 -39.34 -4.09 -12.05
C HIS A 253 -39.37 -3.78 -13.56
N TYR A 254 -38.28 -3.22 -14.10
CA TYR A 254 -38.15 -2.86 -15.52
C TYR A 254 -37.59 -4.00 -16.37
N GLY A 255 -37.25 -5.15 -15.76
CA GLY A 255 -36.66 -6.30 -16.42
C GLY A 255 -35.13 -6.25 -16.57
N GLU A 256 -34.51 -5.27 -15.96
CA GLU A 256 -33.05 -5.12 -15.98
C GLU A 256 -32.38 -6.02 -14.93
N THR A 257 -31.19 -6.52 -15.24
CA THR A 257 -30.48 -7.52 -14.41
C THR A 257 -29.37 -6.91 -13.59
N TYR A 258 -29.40 -7.16 -12.28
CA TYR A 258 -28.33 -6.76 -11.36
C TYR A 258 -27.07 -7.59 -11.53
N SER A 259 -25.94 -6.92 -11.43
CA SER A 259 -24.62 -7.53 -11.33
C SER A 259 -23.72 -6.69 -10.42
N SER A 260 -22.77 -7.34 -9.79
CA SER A 260 -21.74 -6.67 -8.99
C SER A 260 -20.37 -6.79 -9.63
N ALA A 261 -19.52 -5.83 -9.34
CA ALA A 261 -18.10 -5.88 -9.65
C ALA A 261 -17.30 -5.26 -8.50
N THR A 262 -16.17 -5.86 -8.16
CA THR A 262 -15.23 -5.31 -7.19
C THR A 262 -14.39 -4.20 -7.81
N VAL A 263 -13.82 -3.34 -6.97
CA VAL A 263 -12.87 -2.30 -7.41
C VAL A 263 -11.65 -2.90 -8.11
N THR A 264 -11.26 -4.12 -7.75
CA THR A 264 -10.15 -4.87 -8.38
C THR A 264 -10.49 -5.29 -9.81
N GLU A 265 -11.73 -5.73 -10.04
CA GLU A 265 -12.22 -6.10 -11.36
C GLU A 265 -12.46 -4.88 -12.26
N MET A 266 -12.92 -3.77 -11.69
CA MET A 266 -13.13 -2.52 -12.44
C MET A 266 -11.82 -1.82 -12.82
N ASN A 267 -10.73 -2.02 -12.03
CA ASN A 267 -9.44 -1.39 -12.25
C ASN A 267 -8.29 -2.42 -12.31
N PRO A 268 -8.36 -3.43 -13.19
CA PRO A 268 -7.42 -4.55 -13.20
C PRO A 268 -5.98 -4.11 -13.43
N GLN A 269 -5.75 -3.06 -14.23
CA GLN A 269 -4.41 -2.56 -14.53
C GLN A 269 -3.71 -2.02 -13.28
N ILE A 270 -4.44 -1.26 -12.45
CA ILE A 270 -3.88 -0.66 -11.22
C ILE A 270 -3.58 -1.78 -10.21
N PHE A 271 -4.52 -2.70 -10.00
CA PHE A 271 -4.36 -3.76 -9.00
C PHE A 271 -3.32 -4.80 -9.42
N SER A 272 -3.24 -5.18 -10.72
CA SER A 272 -2.16 -6.04 -11.21
C SER A 272 -0.78 -5.40 -11.05
N TRP A 273 -0.67 -4.08 -11.25
CA TRP A 273 0.57 -3.37 -10.98
C TRP A 273 0.94 -3.39 -9.49
N LEU A 274 -0.04 -3.23 -8.59
CA LEU A 274 0.18 -3.34 -7.14
C LEU A 274 0.61 -4.76 -6.72
N GLU A 275 0.07 -5.80 -7.35
CA GLU A 275 0.48 -7.19 -7.11
C GLU A 275 1.92 -7.47 -7.56
N LEU A 276 2.33 -6.92 -8.70
CA LEU A 276 3.72 -7.02 -9.15
C LEU A 276 4.72 -6.41 -8.15
N MET A 277 4.32 -5.40 -7.39
CA MET A 277 5.16 -4.84 -6.34
C MET A 277 5.44 -5.86 -5.22
N ASP A 278 4.50 -6.75 -4.90
CA ASP A 278 4.71 -7.80 -3.88
C ASP A 278 5.81 -8.78 -4.29
N LEU A 279 5.87 -9.17 -5.57
CA LEU A 279 6.96 -10.01 -6.08
C LEU A 279 8.33 -9.35 -5.88
N ASN A 280 8.42 -8.05 -6.19
CA ASN A 280 9.65 -7.28 -6.00
C ASN A 280 10.07 -7.22 -4.52
N VAL A 281 9.11 -7.10 -3.59
CA VAL A 281 9.41 -7.17 -2.14
C VAL A 281 10.07 -8.49 -1.78
N TRP A 282 9.44 -9.61 -2.14
CA TRP A 282 9.96 -10.94 -1.81
C TRP A 282 11.36 -11.15 -2.37
N LEU A 283 11.62 -10.66 -3.59
CA LEU A 283 12.94 -10.73 -4.21
C LEU A 283 13.98 -9.90 -3.42
N ILE A 284 13.64 -8.66 -3.07
CA ILE A 284 14.54 -7.78 -2.30
C ILE A 284 14.78 -8.36 -0.90
N LEU A 285 13.74 -8.82 -0.21
CA LEU A 285 13.87 -9.44 1.11
C LEU A 285 14.79 -10.68 1.05
N GLY A 286 14.58 -11.56 0.07
CA GLY A 286 15.41 -12.74 -0.12
C GLY A 286 16.87 -12.39 -0.40
N LEU A 287 17.12 -11.39 -1.27
CA LEU A 287 18.47 -10.92 -1.58
C LEU A 287 19.15 -10.31 -0.33
N MET A 288 18.45 -9.48 0.43
CA MET A 288 19.02 -8.86 1.63
C MET A 288 19.31 -9.86 2.73
N ILE A 289 18.47 -10.88 2.90
CA ILE A 289 18.74 -11.99 3.81
C ILE A 289 19.99 -12.76 3.34
N ALA A 290 20.13 -13.05 2.05
CA ALA A 290 21.30 -13.72 1.51
C ALA A 290 22.59 -12.93 1.75
N VAL A 291 22.57 -11.61 1.52
CA VAL A 291 23.69 -10.70 1.80
C VAL A 291 24.04 -10.70 3.30
N ALA A 292 23.04 -10.65 4.18
CA ALA A 292 23.25 -10.70 5.63
C ALA A 292 23.91 -12.04 6.05
N ILE A 293 23.46 -13.17 5.49
CA ILE A 293 24.04 -14.48 5.74
C ILE A 293 25.52 -14.52 5.32
N VAL A 294 25.81 -14.14 4.06
CA VAL A 294 27.18 -14.17 3.52
C VAL A 294 28.11 -13.27 4.34
N THR A 295 27.65 -12.08 4.69
CA THR A 295 28.44 -11.13 5.50
C THR A 295 28.71 -11.68 6.89
N MET A 296 27.71 -12.28 7.53
CA MET A 296 27.86 -12.88 8.86
C MET A 296 28.72 -14.14 8.86
N VAL A 297 28.58 -15.00 7.85
CA VAL A 297 29.43 -16.19 7.67
C VAL A 297 30.89 -15.78 7.50
N SER A 298 31.17 -14.82 6.62
CA SER A 298 32.52 -14.31 6.39
C SER A 298 33.11 -13.69 7.66
N GLY A 299 32.31 -12.88 8.37
CA GLY A 299 32.72 -12.29 9.65
C GLY A 299 33.04 -13.35 10.71
N LEU A 300 32.19 -14.38 10.85
CA LEU A 300 32.43 -15.48 11.80
C LEU A 300 33.68 -16.26 11.45
N LEU A 301 33.93 -16.58 10.17
CA LEU A 301 35.13 -17.29 9.71
C LEU A 301 36.40 -16.53 10.04
N ILE A 302 36.45 -15.23 9.77
CA ILE A 302 37.57 -14.36 10.10
C ILE A 302 37.87 -14.42 11.61
N ILE A 303 36.82 -14.32 12.44
CA ILE A 303 36.95 -14.32 13.90
C ILE A 303 37.42 -15.69 14.39
N ILE A 304 36.92 -16.81 13.84
CA ILE A 304 37.38 -18.17 14.19
C ILE A 304 38.85 -18.33 13.87
N LEU A 305 39.32 -17.91 12.69
CA LEU A 305 40.70 -18.01 12.26
C LEU A 305 41.61 -17.15 13.15
N GLU A 306 41.23 -15.95 13.49
CA GLU A 306 42.02 -15.07 14.36
C GLU A 306 42.11 -15.57 15.81
N ARG A 307 41.12 -16.32 16.28
CA ARG A 307 41.05 -16.89 17.64
C ARG A 307 41.47 -18.36 17.72
N THR A 308 42.20 -18.87 16.71
CA THR A 308 42.61 -20.28 16.63
C THR A 308 43.44 -20.68 17.83
N GLN A 309 44.37 -19.82 18.29
CA GLN A 309 45.20 -20.06 19.48
C GLN A 309 44.36 -20.20 20.76
N MET A 310 43.40 -19.31 20.96
CA MET A 310 42.46 -19.39 22.09
C MET A 310 41.63 -20.67 22.05
N ILE A 311 41.19 -21.09 20.86
CA ILE A 311 40.45 -22.36 20.66
C ILE A 311 41.32 -23.54 21.07
N GLY A 312 42.59 -23.54 20.67
CA GLY A 312 43.58 -24.54 21.04
C GLY A 312 43.76 -24.66 22.54
N VAL A 313 43.94 -23.55 23.24
CA VAL A 313 44.07 -23.51 24.71
C VAL A 313 42.81 -24.03 25.40
N LEU A 314 41.61 -23.62 24.97
CA LEU A 314 40.35 -24.08 25.56
C LEU A 314 40.18 -25.60 25.38
N LYS A 315 40.53 -26.17 24.22
CA LYS A 315 40.48 -27.59 23.99
C LYS A 315 41.55 -28.36 24.81
N ALA A 316 42.73 -27.80 24.96
CA ALA A 316 43.78 -28.39 25.81
C ALA A 316 43.36 -28.45 27.28
N LEU A 317 42.57 -27.47 27.73
CA LEU A 317 41.95 -27.44 29.07
C LEU A 317 40.70 -28.35 29.21
N GLY A 318 40.37 -29.15 28.18
CA GLY A 318 39.29 -30.14 28.22
C GLY A 318 37.92 -29.61 27.73
N ALA A 319 37.82 -28.43 27.10
CA ALA A 319 36.56 -27.97 26.55
C ALA A 319 36.11 -28.85 25.38
N LYS A 320 34.85 -29.30 25.41
CA LYS A 320 34.24 -30.08 24.32
C LYS A 320 33.99 -29.22 23.09
N ASN A 321 34.08 -29.79 21.89
CA ASN A 321 33.83 -29.11 20.63
C ASN A 321 32.50 -28.37 20.59
N GLN A 322 31.45 -28.96 21.17
CA GLN A 322 30.14 -28.32 21.27
C GLN A 322 30.16 -27.03 22.13
N GLN A 323 30.90 -27.04 23.22
CA GLN A 323 31.00 -25.86 24.10
C GLN A 323 31.69 -24.70 23.39
N VAL A 324 32.79 -25.02 22.66
CA VAL A 324 33.52 -23.99 21.90
C VAL A 324 32.66 -23.46 20.74
N ARG A 325 31.91 -24.31 20.02
CA ARG A 325 30.94 -23.87 19.01
C ARG A 325 29.90 -22.91 19.58
N HIS A 326 29.30 -23.26 20.71
CA HIS A 326 28.32 -22.38 21.37
C HIS A 326 28.90 -21.03 21.77
N VAL A 327 30.19 -20.92 22.11
CA VAL A 327 30.86 -19.64 22.36
C VAL A 327 30.77 -18.72 21.13
N PHE A 328 31.12 -19.25 19.95
CA PHE A 328 31.11 -18.48 18.71
C PHE A 328 29.68 -18.16 18.22
N LEU A 329 28.71 -19.06 18.44
CA LEU A 329 27.31 -18.78 18.13
C LEU A 329 26.74 -17.68 19.03
N TRP A 330 27.01 -17.70 20.33
CA TRP A 330 26.65 -16.58 21.23
C TRP A 330 27.33 -15.28 20.87
N PHE A 331 28.61 -15.32 20.51
CA PHE A 331 29.32 -14.16 20.02
C PHE A 331 28.66 -13.56 18.77
N ALA A 332 28.32 -14.40 17.79
CA ALA A 332 27.65 -13.99 16.58
C ALA A 332 26.26 -13.41 16.88
N THR A 333 25.53 -13.98 17.83
CA THR A 333 24.24 -13.43 18.27
C THR A 333 24.38 -12.02 18.85
N PHE A 334 25.44 -11.71 19.59
CA PHE A 334 25.70 -10.34 20.07
C PHE A 334 26.01 -9.37 18.91
N VAL A 335 26.76 -9.80 17.91
CA VAL A 335 27.04 -8.99 16.71
C VAL A 335 25.77 -8.73 15.93
N LEU A 336 24.94 -9.77 15.74
CA LEU A 336 23.61 -9.68 15.12
C LEU A 336 22.69 -8.73 15.88
N ALA A 337 22.55 -8.88 17.18
CA ALA A 337 21.71 -8.01 18.01
C ALA A 337 22.08 -6.53 17.86
N LYS A 338 23.39 -6.23 17.82
CA LYS A 338 23.87 -4.88 17.56
C LYS A 338 23.57 -4.41 16.13
N GLY A 339 23.71 -5.31 15.14
CA GLY A 339 23.35 -5.04 13.74
C GLY A 339 21.85 -4.73 13.59
N LEU A 340 21.01 -5.54 14.25
CA LEU A 340 19.55 -5.31 14.26
C LEU A 340 19.18 -3.98 14.93
N LEU A 341 19.82 -3.63 16.03
CA LEU A 341 19.62 -2.32 16.70
C LEU A 341 19.91 -1.14 15.76
N TRP A 342 21.07 -1.15 15.12
CA TRP A 342 21.45 -0.12 14.16
C TRP A 342 20.59 -0.16 12.89
N GLY A 343 20.22 -1.34 12.43
CA GLY A 343 19.33 -1.52 11.28
C GLY A 343 17.95 -0.92 11.52
N ASN A 344 17.35 -1.19 12.68
CA ASN A 344 16.10 -0.54 13.09
C ASN A 344 16.26 0.98 13.21
N ALA A 345 17.31 1.45 13.86
CA ALA A 345 17.53 2.90 14.02
C ALA A 345 17.67 3.61 12.67
N LEU A 346 18.41 3.02 11.72
CA LEU A 346 18.58 3.55 10.37
C LEU A 346 17.30 3.43 9.54
N GLY A 347 16.66 2.26 9.50
CA GLY A 347 15.46 2.02 8.71
C GLY A 347 14.29 2.89 9.18
N LEU A 348 13.98 2.85 10.48
CA LEU A 348 12.90 3.67 11.04
C LEU A 348 13.23 5.17 11.00
N GLY A 349 14.52 5.54 11.15
CA GLY A 349 14.96 6.91 10.99
C GLY A 349 14.75 7.46 9.58
N LEU A 350 15.05 6.67 8.55
CA LEU A 350 14.80 7.04 7.16
C LEU A 350 13.30 7.18 6.85
N ILE A 351 12.48 6.26 7.37
CA ILE A 351 11.02 6.32 7.22
C ILE A 351 10.47 7.56 7.91
N ALA A 352 10.90 7.84 9.15
CA ALA A 352 10.49 9.04 9.88
C ALA A 352 10.91 10.33 9.15
N LEU A 353 12.13 10.36 8.61
CA LEU A 353 12.62 11.49 7.81
C LEU A 353 11.73 11.69 6.57
N GLN A 354 11.43 10.61 5.82
CA GLN A 354 10.56 10.69 4.65
C GLN A 354 9.15 11.14 5.01
N HIS A 355 8.57 10.60 6.08
CA HIS A 355 7.23 10.96 6.54
C HIS A 355 7.11 12.45 6.94
N LEU A 356 8.13 12.99 7.61
CA LEU A 356 8.12 14.38 8.09
C LEU A 356 8.49 15.39 7.00
N THR A 357 9.42 15.05 6.10
CA THR A 357 9.97 16.01 5.13
C THR A 357 9.45 15.83 3.72
N GLY A 358 8.93 14.64 3.37
CA GLY A 358 8.60 14.31 1.98
C GLY A 358 9.80 14.47 1.04
N PHE A 359 11.01 14.17 1.54
CA PHE A 359 12.27 14.43 0.83
C PHE A 359 12.32 13.78 -0.54
N VAL A 360 11.86 12.54 -0.66
CA VAL A 360 11.76 11.84 -1.95
C VAL A 360 10.42 12.18 -2.58
N ARG A 361 10.47 13.04 -3.59
CA ARG A 361 9.31 13.43 -4.40
C ARG A 361 9.20 12.54 -5.62
N LEU A 362 7.99 12.28 -6.03
CA LEU A 362 7.65 11.51 -7.22
C LEU A 362 6.86 12.37 -8.18
N ASP A 363 6.87 11.99 -9.45
CA ASP A 363 6.01 12.57 -10.46
C ASP A 363 4.57 12.05 -10.29
N PRO A 364 3.61 12.91 -9.92
CA PRO A 364 2.22 12.49 -9.72
C PRO A 364 1.57 11.89 -10.97
N GLN A 365 2.03 12.29 -12.15
CA GLN A 365 1.48 11.77 -13.40
C GLN A 365 1.81 10.31 -13.67
N THR A 366 2.96 9.85 -13.15
CA THR A 366 3.45 8.48 -13.35
C THR A 366 3.11 7.58 -12.16
N TYR A 367 3.22 8.11 -10.93
CA TYR A 367 3.12 7.32 -9.70
C TYR A 367 1.84 7.57 -8.89
N TYR A 368 0.96 8.44 -9.36
CA TYR A 368 -0.32 8.81 -8.70
C TYR A 368 -0.17 9.45 -7.31
N VAL A 369 1.06 9.72 -6.87
CA VAL A 369 1.40 10.34 -5.59
C VAL A 369 2.55 11.33 -5.78
N SER A 370 2.52 12.46 -5.05
CA SER A 370 3.53 13.52 -5.12
C SER A 370 4.80 13.23 -4.30
N THR A 371 4.69 12.37 -3.30
CA THR A 371 5.80 11.95 -2.43
C THR A 371 5.73 10.45 -2.19
N VAL A 372 6.87 9.80 -1.94
CA VAL A 372 6.89 8.38 -1.59
C VAL A 372 6.08 8.17 -0.30
N PRO A 373 4.93 7.48 -0.37
CA PRO A 373 4.17 7.16 0.83
C PRO A 373 4.91 6.08 1.62
N VAL A 374 4.96 6.26 2.94
CA VAL A 374 5.60 5.31 3.86
C VAL A 374 4.64 4.99 4.99
N GLU A 375 4.51 3.71 5.31
CA GLU A 375 3.66 3.24 6.38
C GLU A 375 4.41 2.25 7.26
N ILE A 376 4.33 2.41 8.59
CA ILE A 376 4.98 1.52 9.54
C ILE A 376 3.95 0.53 10.07
N PHE A 377 4.11 -0.74 9.72
CA PHE A 377 3.33 -1.82 10.30
C PHE A 377 4.20 -2.62 11.28
N TRP A 378 4.07 -2.31 12.58
CA TRP A 378 4.89 -2.87 13.64
C TRP A 378 5.00 -4.39 13.67
N PRO A 379 3.93 -5.17 13.44
CA PRO A 379 4.03 -6.63 13.36
C PRO A 379 5.00 -7.12 12.30
N ILE A 380 5.03 -6.48 11.12
CA ILE A 380 5.96 -6.86 10.04
C ILE A 380 7.40 -6.48 10.41
N VAL A 381 7.63 -5.29 11.00
CA VAL A 381 8.96 -4.89 11.48
C VAL A 381 9.49 -5.91 12.49
N LEU A 382 8.65 -6.34 13.43
CA LEU A 382 9.01 -7.38 14.39
C LEU A 382 9.32 -8.72 13.71
N ALA A 383 8.48 -9.14 12.76
CA ALA A 383 8.67 -10.37 12.01
C ALA A 383 9.99 -10.37 11.22
N LEU A 384 10.35 -9.23 10.56
CA LEU A 384 11.63 -9.06 9.87
C LEU A 384 12.82 -9.20 10.82
N ASN A 385 12.75 -8.61 12.01
CA ASN A 385 13.79 -8.74 13.03
C ASN A 385 13.97 -10.20 13.47
N VAL A 386 12.88 -10.87 13.81
CA VAL A 386 12.89 -12.27 14.25
C VAL A 386 13.37 -13.18 13.13
N ALA A 387 12.86 -13.02 11.91
CA ALA A 387 13.25 -13.81 10.76
C ALA A 387 14.75 -13.63 10.45
N THR A 388 15.25 -12.40 10.41
CA THR A 388 16.68 -12.11 10.18
C THR A 388 17.55 -12.77 11.26
N LEU A 389 17.15 -12.63 12.53
CA LEU A 389 17.88 -13.25 13.64
C LEU A 389 17.93 -14.78 13.49
N LEU A 390 16.79 -15.42 13.31
CA LEU A 390 16.68 -16.88 13.22
C LEU A 390 17.46 -17.43 12.01
N VAL A 391 17.26 -16.84 10.84
CA VAL A 391 17.91 -17.30 9.60
C VAL A 391 19.42 -17.11 9.68
N CYS A 392 19.90 -15.95 10.14
CA CYS A 392 21.34 -15.71 10.30
C CYS A 392 21.96 -16.64 11.33
N VAL A 393 21.34 -16.87 12.50
CA VAL A 393 21.86 -17.79 13.51
C VAL A 393 21.87 -19.23 12.97
N ALA A 394 20.83 -19.67 12.27
CA ALA A 394 20.78 -20.99 11.63
C ALA A 394 21.88 -21.16 10.59
N ALA A 395 22.10 -20.16 9.74
CA ALA A 395 23.17 -20.19 8.72
C ALA A 395 24.58 -20.27 9.34
N LEU A 396 24.80 -19.69 10.52
CA LEU A 396 26.09 -19.71 11.22
C LEU A 396 26.42 -21.06 11.86
N VAL A 397 25.45 -21.97 11.98
CA VAL A 397 25.70 -23.34 12.47
C VAL A 397 26.71 -24.07 11.57
N VAL A 398 26.56 -23.94 10.24
CA VAL A 398 27.43 -24.62 9.28
C VAL A 398 28.91 -24.21 9.42
N PRO A 399 29.27 -22.91 9.34
CA PRO A 399 30.68 -22.51 9.49
C PRO A 399 31.22 -22.77 10.92
N SER A 400 30.36 -22.82 11.93
CA SER A 400 30.80 -23.15 13.29
C SER A 400 31.39 -24.56 13.44
N PHE A 401 31.11 -25.49 12.51
CA PHE A 401 31.76 -26.83 12.49
C PHE A 401 33.25 -26.77 12.19
N LEU A 402 33.74 -25.71 11.54
CA LEU A 402 35.20 -25.52 11.35
C LEU A 402 35.98 -25.49 12.66
N VAL A 403 35.36 -25.02 13.76
CA VAL A 403 35.95 -25.03 15.10
C VAL A 403 36.31 -26.45 15.54
N SER A 404 35.57 -27.48 15.13
CA SER A 404 35.84 -28.85 15.48
C SER A 404 37.08 -29.42 14.80
N ARG A 405 37.45 -28.90 13.62
CA ARG A 405 38.63 -29.34 12.84
C ARG A 405 39.97 -28.75 13.31
N ILE A 406 39.94 -27.80 14.21
CA ILE A 406 41.15 -27.16 14.76
C ILE A 406 41.77 -28.09 15.81
N HIS A 407 42.98 -28.60 15.53
CA HIS A 407 43.72 -29.50 16.41
C HIS A 407 44.57 -28.71 17.39
N PRO A 408 44.55 -28.99 18.72
CA PRO A 408 45.29 -28.26 19.75
C PRO A 408 46.81 -28.22 19.48
N ALA A 409 47.39 -29.33 19.04
CA ALA A 409 48.84 -29.43 18.83
C ALA A 409 49.39 -28.52 17.71
N LYS A 410 48.60 -28.31 16.63
CA LYS A 410 49.02 -27.43 15.51
C LYS A 410 48.77 -25.94 15.81
N SER A 411 47.81 -25.62 16.68
CA SER A 411 47.47 -24.24 16.96
C SER A 411 48.36 -23.55 17.99
N MET A 412 49.17 -24.29 18.73
CA MET A 412 50.16 -23.76 19.70
C MET A 412 51.55 -23.55 19.12
N HIS A 413 51.81 -23.99 17.87
CA HIS A 413 53.12 -23.92 17.20
C HIS A 413 53.26 -22.82 16.16
N TYR A 414 52.33 -21.88 16.07
CA TYR A 414 52.45 -20.71 15.21
C TYR A 414 52.99 -19.52 16.04
N GLU A 415 54.28 -19.28 15.98
CA GLU A 415 54.93 -18.01 16.13
C GLU A 415 54.96 -17.23 14.83
#